data_3d899591713998385624802d54b5d678
#
_entry.id   3d899591713998385624802d54b5d678
#
_cell.length_a   1.000
_cell.length_b   1.000
_cell.length_c   1.000
_cell.angle_alpha   90.00
_cell.angle_beta   90.00
_cell.angle_gamma   90.00
#
_symmetry.space_group_name_H-M   'P 1'
#
loop_
_entity.id
_entity.type
_entity.pdbx_description
1 polymer ?
#
loop_
_entity_poly.entity_id
_entity_poly.type
_entity_poly.pdbx_seq_one_letter_code
_entity_poly.pdbx_strand_id
1 'polypeptide(L)' 'MNGYVCFYAGKRWECYASSVFDAKEKAVAYFKPPKSKQHMVSVVLAEKDGKQVVHDGAML' A
#
# COMPACT_ATOMS: atom_id res chain seq x y z
N MET A 1 -10.18 -8.46 -6.15
CA MET A 1 -9.48 -7.48 -5.32
C MET A 1 -7.98 -7.71 -5.35
N ASN A 2 -7.20 -6.66 -5.23
CA ASN A 2 -5.76 -6.76 -5.19
C ASN A 2 -5.24 -6.60 -3.78
N GLY A 3 -4.10 -7.20 -3.48
CA GLY A 3 -3.41 -7.04 -2.21
C GLY A 3 -2.34 -5.96 -2.30
N TYR A 4 -2.31 -5.08 -1.32
CA TYR A 4 -1.36 -3.96 -1.26
C TYR A 4 -0.61 -3.96 0.06
N VAL A 5 0.63 -3.51 0.01
CA VAL A 5 1.43 -3.27 1.20
C VAL A 5 1.63 -1.76 1.32
N CYS A 6 1.34 -1.23 2.47
CA CYS A 6 1.39 0.21 2.72
C CYS A 6 2.44 0.51 3.78
N PHE A 7 3.17 1.60 3.60
CA PHE A 7 4.24 2.01 4.51
C PHE A 7 4.04 3.46 4.94
N TYR A 8 4.31 3.72 6.20
CA TYR A 8 4.33 5.08 6.72
C TYR A 8 5.13 5.13 8.01
N ALA A 9 6.08 6.07 8.10
CA ALA A 9 6.88 6.32 9.31
C ALA A 9 7.53 5.04 9.86
N GLY A 10 8.07 4.20 8.97
CA GLY A 10 8.71 2.95 9.36
C GLY A 10 7.76 1.82 9.71
N LYS A 11 6.45 2.04 9.56
CA LYS A 11 5.43 1.03 9.83
C LYS A 11 4.97 0.39 8.52
N ARG A 12 4.54 -0.86 8.61
CA ARG A 12 4.05 -1.62 7.47
C ARG A 12 2.64 -2.12 7.76
N TRP A 13 1.77 -2.06 6.74
CA TRP A 13 0.40 -2.55 6.86
C TRP A 13 -0.04 -3.12 5.52
N GLU A 14 -0.81 -4.19 5.55
CA GLU A 14 -1.31 -4.85 4.34
C GLU A 14 -2.82 -4.74 4.28
N CYS A 15 -3.35 -4.55 3.07
CA CYS A 15 -4.79 -4.49 2.87
C CYS A 15 -5.16 -4.99 1.49
N TYR A 16 -6.43 -5.30 1.32
CA TYR A 16 -7.02 -5.60 0.01
C TYR A 16 -7.88 -4.45 -0.43
N ALA A 17 -7.76 -4.09 -1.68
CA ALA A 17 -8.48 -2.96 -2.25
C ALA A 17 -8.71 -3.17 -3.74
N SER A 18 -9.62 -2.40 -4.32
CA SER A 18 -9.93 -2.50 -5.75
C SER A 18 -8.94 -1.72 -6.62
N SER A 19 -8.21 -0.79 -6.02
CA SER A 19 -7.24 0.05 -6.74
C SER A 19 -6.20 0.59 -5.77
N VAL A 20 -5.11 1.14 -6.34
CA VAL A 20 -4.08 1.82 -5.54
C VAL A 20 -4.69 2.99 -4.76
N PHE A 21 -5.58 3.74 -5.41
CA PHE A 21 -6.23 4.86 -4.75
C PHE A 21 -7.04 4.41 -3.53
N ASP A 22 -7.82 3.35 -3.70
CA ASP A 22 -8.61 2.79 -2.61
C ASP A 22 -7.70 2.29 -1.48
N ALA A 23 -6.61 1.63 -1.82
CA ALA A 23 -5.64 1.14 -0.84
C ALA A 23 -5.03 2.31 -0.06
N LYS A 24 -4.71 3.41 -0.75
CA LYS A 24 -4.14 4.58 -0.10
C LYS A 24 -5.13 5.21 0.87
N GLU A 25 -6.40 5.30 0.50
CA GLU A 25 -7.42 5.82 1.39
C GLU A 25 -7.52 4.97 2.66
N LYS A 26 -7.49 3.65 2.50
CA LYS A 26 -7.53 2.73 3.64
C LYS A 26 -6.29 2.88 4.52
N ALA A 27 -5.12 3.05 3.92
CA ALA A 27 -3.88 3.23 4.66
C ALA A 27 -3.89 4.55 5.45
N VAL A 28 -4.38 5.62 4.84
CA VAL A 28 -4.51 6.91 5.52
C VAL A 28 -5.44 6.78 6.71
N ALA A 29 -6.54 6.06 6.56
CA ALA A 29 -7.47 5.83 7.66
C ALA A 29 -6.83 4.98 8.77
N TYR A 30 -5.97 4.04 8.41
CA TYR A 30 -5.31 3.16 9.37
C TYR A 30 -4.19 3.88 10.13
N PHE A 31 -3.27 4.52 9.39
CA PHE A 31 -2.12 5.20 9.99
C PHE A 31 -2.49 6.53 10.63
N LYS A 32 -3.53 7.18 10.13
CA LYS A 32 -4.00 8.49 10.60
C LYS A 32 -2.90 9.55 10.61
N PRO A 33 -2.16 9.72 9.50
CA PRO A 33 -1.11 10.73 9.46
C PRO A 33 -1.71 12.14 9.46
N PRO A 34 -0.97 13.15 9.93
CA PRO A 34 -1.39 14.53 9.79
C PRO A 34 -1.60 14.87 8.31
N LYS A 35 -2.49 15.82 8.02
CA LYS A 35 -2.79 16.20 6.65
C LYS A 35 -1.54 16.54 5.83
N SER A 36 -0.59 17.21 6.45
CA SER A 36 0.66 17.61 5.80
C SER A 36 1.58 16.43 5.48
N LYS A 37 1.32 15.25 6.05
CA LYS A 37 2.16 14.07 5.85
C LYS A 37 1.46 12.92 5.14
N GLN A 38 0.21 13.11 4.70
CA GLN A 38 -0.52 12.06 4.00
C GLN A 38 0.17 11.61 2.72
N HIS A 39 0.89 12.51 2.05
CA HIS A 39 1.64 12.20 0.85
C HIS A 39 2.83 11.24 1.11
N MET A 40 3.20 11.06 2.37
CA MET A 40 4.31 10.17 2.74
C MET A 40 3.86 8.72 2.89
N VAL A 41 2.57 8.46 2.80
CA VAL A 41 2.06 7.08 2.81
C VAL A 41 2.38 6.45 1.45
N SER A 42 3.11 5.34 1.48
CA SER A 42 3.48 4.61 0.26
C SER A 42 2.61 3.37 0.13
N VAL A 43 2.21 3.06 -1.11
CA VAL A 43 1.39 1.89 -1.40
C VAL A 43 2.05 1.11 -2.53
N VAL A 44 2.25 -0.18 -2.32
CA VAL A 44 2.86 -1.06 -3.31
C VAL A 44 1.92 -2.22 -3.59
N LEU A 45 1.70 -2.51 -4.87
CA LEU A 45 0.91 -3.67 -5.28
C LEU A 45 1.70 -4.94 -4.97
N ALA A 46 1.16 -5.78 -4.12
CA ALA A 46 1.81 -7.03 -3.73
C ALA A 46 1.12 -8.26 -4.29
N GLU A 47 -0.19 -8.19 -4.54
CA GLU A 47 -0.96 -9.32 -5.03
C GLU A 47 -2.04 -8.82 -5.98
N LYS A 48 -2.12 -9.41 -7.16
CA LYS A 48 -3.13 -9.04 -8.16
C LYS A 48 -3.90 -10.29 -8.57
N ASP A 49 -5.23 -10.22 -8.44
CA ASP A 49 -6.13 -11.31 -8.82
C ASP A 49 -5.74 -12.64 -8.17
N GLY A 50 -5.37 -12.58 -6.89
CA GLY A 50 -5.01 -13.76 -6.13
C GLY A 50 -3.58 -14.26 -6.35
N LYS A 51 -2.80 -13.56 -7.17
CA LYS A 51 -1.42 -13.96 -7.48
C LYS A 51 -0.44 -12.92 -6.98
N GLN A 52 0.65 -13.39 -6.40
CA GLN A 52 1.70 -12.52 -5.93
C GLN A 52 2.37 -11.80 -7.10
N VAL A 53 2.57 -10.50 -6.95
CA VAL A 53 3.23 -9.68 -7.96
C VAL A 53 4.73 -9.71 -7.70
N VAL A 54 5.50 -10.02 -8.75
CA VAL A 54 6.96 -10.01 -8.68
C VAL A 54 7.46 -8.73 -9.35
N HIS A 55 8.29 -8.00 -8.63
CA HIS A 55 8.89 -6.75 -9.13
C HIS A 55 10.33 -7.04 -9.53
N ASP A 56 10.62 -6.94 -10.82
CA ASP A 56 11.95 -7.27 -11.35
C ASP A 56 13.08 -6.50 -10.64
N GLY A 57 12.86 -5.24 -10.37
CA GLY A 57 13.85 -4.43 -9.69
C GLY A 57 14.17 -4.90 -8.28
N ALA A 58 13.24 -5.58 -7.64
CA ALA A 58 13.43 -6.07 -6.26
C ALA A 58 14.29 -7.32 -6.21
N MET A 59 14.59 -7.90 -7.35
CA MET A 59 15.37 -9.14 -7.44
C MET A 59 16.86 -8.89 -7.58
N LEU A 60 17.25 -7.66 -7.68
CA LEU A 60 18.64 -7.28 -7.89
C LEU A 60 19.42 -7.11 -6.60
#